data_f77f739369064589d1c51c9e8d8bb8c5
#
_entry.id   f77f739369064589d1c51c9e8d8bb8c5
#
_cell.length_a   1.000
_cell.length_b   1.000
_cell.length_c   1.000
_cell.angle_alpha   90.00
_cell.angle_beta   90.00
_cell.angle_gamma   90.00
#
_symmetry.space_group_name_H-M   'P 1'
#
loop_
_entity.id
_entity.type
_entity.pdbx_description
1 polymer ?
#
loop_
_entity_poly.entity_id
_entity_poly.type
_entity_poly.pdbx_seq_one_letter_code
_entity_poly.pdbx_strand_id
1 'polypeptide(L)'
;MTTPPQPDVASLPVAPGPNALARAAAPGRPRPAAPGPRIEIPPAEQAARAAADPARPRWHVTAPWGWLNDPNGLSVWPGPGGGDLVHLFYQHNSRAPVHDLIEWGHQYSADLIHWTDLPVALEPGPDGPDALGCWSGVIVDDVRPDGDHVPTMVYSGAAGRSTQVCCLATAVPGDALLTRWVKDVANPVIDAAPASTGLDLPEMRDHCVWRENGRWYQLMGSGIPGAGVDGAQGGAALCFSGEDLRTWTYEGPLAVGDGDVSTTGTVWECPDLVRLPGPGGEVDVLTVSAWHEEATMRSMWMTGRRTGTRMEVDLVGRCDLGENYFYAPQSLALPDGRRIVIGWMQPNAVEARRLAVGWAGSMSIPRQMSIADDGTVRFAPVAEVRSLRTRRLVETDGEGAGSVRLRGDSLDLVLTGRLERVGDGIVIDLAVSADGARRTRLSLERAADPAGEARGQGAWTGRLRLDRSASAEPGAPWAGKESAELSGPVPLGPRGEVDLRLLLDRSSLEVFVSGQPLSARLGVDPADQGVVVDAGALADAHLEAWEMGEAYPAGRPGAAPRACAHP
;
A
#
# COMPACT_ATOMS: atom_id res chain seq x y z
N MET A 1 17.21 4.05 30.01
CA MET A 1 18.13 3.19 29.25
C MET A 1 18.63 4.03 28.13
N THR A 2 19.92 4.25 28.06
CA THR A 2 20.58 5.11 27.06
C THR A 2 20.50 4.41 25.71
N THR A 3 19.92 5.10 24.74
CA THR A 3 19.94 4.72 23.32
C THR A 3 21.37 4.42 22.90
N PRO A 4 21.66 3.31 22.21
CA PRO A 4 23.00 3.08 21.68
C PRO A 4 23.32 4.18 20.66
N PRO A 5 24.58 4.67 20.60
CA PRO A 5 24.96 5.67 19.62
C PRO A 5 24.80 5.11 18.20
N GLN A 6 24.13 5.86 17.33
CA GLN A 6 24.12 5.58 15.91
C GLN A 6 25.57 5.56 15.39
N PRO A 7 25.92 4.67 14.46
CA PRO A 7 27.23 4.71 13.83
C PRO A 7 27.39 6.06 13.12
N ASP A 8 28.54 6.70 13.35
CA ASP A 8 28.91 7.97 12.76
C ASP A 8 29.11 7.82 11.24
N VAL A 9 28.06 8.05 10.47
CA VAL A 9 28.05 7.98 9.00
C VAL A 9 28.73 9.23 8.38
N ALA A 10 29.22 10.17 9.22
CA ALA A 10 29.86 11.40 8.78
C ALA A 10 31.26 11.21 8.19
N SER A 11 31.81 9.99 8.19
CA SER A 11 33.19 9.71 7.68
C SER A 11 33.23 9.08 6.28
N LEU A 12 32.12 9.00 5.55
CA LEU A 12 32.21 8.64 4.13
C LEU A 12 32.73 9.83 3.32
N PRO A 13 33.76 9.69 2.51
CA PRO A 13 34.39 10.81 1.81
C PRO A 13 33.38 11.50 0.87
N VAL A 14 33.24 12.80 1.05
CA VAL A 14 32.50 13.67 0.13
C VAL A 14 33.30 13.76 -1.16
N ALA A 15 32.76 13.29 -2.27
CA ALA A 15 33.40 13.41 -3.57
C ALA A 15 33.38 14.86 -4.05
N PRO A 16 34.46 15.35 -4.73
CA PRO A 16 34.48 16.68 -5.33
C PRO A 16 33.60 16.74 -6.59
N GLY A 17 32.90 17.84 -6.74
CA GLY A 17 32.09 18.41 -7.76
C GLY A 17 31.88 17.79 -9.17
N PRO A 18 31.08 18.40 -10.03
CA PRO A 18 30.35 17.75 -11.10
C PRO A 18 31.27 17.26 -12.22
N ASN A 19 31.42 15.95 -12.36
CA ASN A 19 31.92 15.37 -13.60
C ASN A 19 30.73 14.72 -14.32
N ALA A 20 30.45 15.27 -15.51
CA ALA A 20 29.60 14.66 -16.50
C ALA A 20 29.94 13.16 -16.62
N LEU A 21 28.97 12.28 -16.40
CA LEU A 21 29.11 10.86 -16.70
C LEU A 21 29.37 10.70 -18.20
N ALA A 22 30.63 10.69 -18.58
CA ALA A 22 31.06 10.27 -19.91
C ALA A 22 30.60 8.82 -20.06
N ARG A 23 29.80 8.54 -21.08
CA ARG A 23 29.42 7.20 -21.52
C ARG A 23 30.69 6.36 -21.80
N ALA A 24 31.19 5.70 -20.78
CA ALA A 24 32.05 4.54 -20.99
C ALA A 24 31.12 3.35 -21.18
N ALA A 25 31.10 2.79 -22.39
CA ALA A 25 30.40 1.53 -22.64
C ALA A 25 30.97 0.48 -21.66
N ALA A 26 30.18 0.13 -20.64
CA ALA A 26 30.53 -0.95 -19.73
C ALA A 26 30.68 -2.24 -20.55
N PRO A 27 31.66 -3.12 -20.24
CA PRO A 27 31.79 -4.41 -20.90
C PRO A 27 30.47 -5.16 -20.76
N GLY A 28 29.91 -5.63 -21.89
CA GLY A 28 28.55 -6.11 -22.05
C GLY A 28 28.09 -6.96 -20.87
N ARG A 29 27.10 -6.45 -20.13
CA ARG A 29 26.37 -7.23 -19.14
C ARG A 29 25.79 -8.48 -19.83
N PRO A 30 25.83 -9.66 -19.20
CA PRO A 30 25.23 -10.85 -19.81
C PRO A 30 23.77 -10.53 -20.10
N ARG A 31 23.37 -10.82 -21.35
CA ARG A 31 21.97 -10.69 -21.77
C ARG A 31 21.11 -11.52 -20.81
N PRO A 32 20.04 -10.98 -20.23
CA PRO A 32 19.19 -11.77 -19.33
C PRO A 32 18.75 -13.05 -20.04
N ALA A 33 18.75 -14.16 -19.32
CA ALA A 33 18.23 -15.41 -19.86
C ALA A 33 16.80 -15.17 -20.33
N ALA A 34 16.45 -15.71 -21.51
CA ALA A 34 15.10 -15.60 -22.01
C ALA A 34 14.10 -16.05 -20.93
N PRO A 35 13.04 -15.29 -20.68
CA PRO A 35 12.05 -15.67 -19.68
C PRO A 35 11.50 -17.06 -20.02
N GLY A 36 11.26 -17.88 -18.99
CA GLY A 36 10.64 -19.18 -19.14
C GLY A 36 9.23 -19.08 -19.77
N PRO A 37 8.58 -20.22 -20.08
CA PRO A 37 7.24 -20.19 -20.63
C PRO A 37 6.29 -19.41 -19.71
N ARG A 38 5.60 -18.41 -20.26
CA ARG A 38 4.67 -17.55 -19.53
C ARG A 38 3.27 -18.15 -19.58
N ILE A 39 2.52 -17.96 -18.49
CA ILE A 39 1.12 -18.35 -18.45
C ILE A 39 0.32 -17.25 -19.16
N GLU A 40 -0.47 -17.64 -20.18
CA GLU A 40 -1.37 -16.73 -20.86
C GLU A 40 -2.78 -17.33 -20.89
N ILE A 41 -3.74 -16.58 -20.34
CA ILE A 41 -5.16 -16.90 -20.38
C ILE A 41 -5.86 -15.78 -21.14
N PRO A 42 -6.72 -16.06 -22.12
CA PRO A 42 -7.40 -15.01 -22.86
C PRO A 42 -8.10 -14.01 -21.93
N PRO A 43 -7.99 -12.68 -22.14
CA PRO A 43 -8.58 -11.67 -21.28
C PRO A 43 -10.07 -11.86 -21.03
N ALA A 44 -10.85 -12.20 -22.06
CA ALA A 44 -12.29 -12.45 -21.94
C ALA A 44 -12.59 -13.64 -21.01
N GLU A 45 -11.77 -14.68 -21.03
CA GLU A 45 -11.90 -15.83 -20.14
C GLU A 45 -11.57 -15.48 -18.71
N GLN A 46 -10.49 -14.72 -18.47
CA GLN A 46 -10.13 -14.23 -17.14
C GLN A 46 -11.24 -13.32 -16.58
N ALA A 47 -11.73 -12.38 -17.39
CA ALA A 47 -12.80 -11.46 -16.99
C ALA A 47 -14.08 -12.22 -16.61
N ALA A 48 -14.47 -13.24 -17.38
CA ALA A 48 -15.63 -14.07 -17.07
C ALA A 48 -15.44 -14.85 -15.76
N ARG A 49 -14.27 -15.44 -15.55
CA ARG A 49 -13.92 -16.14 -14.30
C ARG A 49 -13.95 -15.17 -13.11
N ALA A 50 -13.34 -13.98 -13.25
CA ALA A 50 -13.29 -12.97 -12.20
C ALA A 50 -14.68 -12.44 -11.82
N ALA A 51 -15.56 -12.24 -12.81
CA ALA A 51 -16.95 -11.81 -12.57
C ALA A 51 -17.78 -12.88 -11.86
N ALA A 52 -17.48 -14.15 -12.07
CA ALA A 52 -18.20 -15.27 -11.48
C ALA A 52 -17.71 -15.63 -10.06
N ASP A 53 -16.57 -15.10 -9.60
CA ASP A 53 -16.03 -15.44 -8.28
C ASP A 53 -16.77 -14.68 -7.16
N PRO A 54 -17.54 -15.39 -6.30
CA PRO A 54 -18.27 -14.75 -5.22
C PRO A 54 -17.37 -14.18 -4.11
N ALA A 55 -16.08 -14.56 -4.07
CA ALA A 55 -15.11 -14.01 -3.11
C ALA A 55 -14.46 -12.70 -3.58
N ARG A 56 -14.71 -12.28 -4.84
CA ARG A 56 -14.13 -11.03 -5.37
C ARG A 56 -14.78 -9.82 -4.69
N PRO A 57 -13.98 -8.86 -4.16
CA PRO A 57 -14.50 -7.64 -3.57
C PRO A 57 -15.40 -6.84 -4.53
N ARG A 58 -16.41 -6.17 -3.96
CA ARG A 58 -17.38 -5.34 -4.70
C ARG A 58 -16.97 -3.89 -4.79
N TRP A 59 -16.24 -3.40 -3.77
CA TRP A 59 -15.91 -1.99 -3.65
C TRP A 59 -14.45 -1.70 -3.30
N HIS A 60 -13.65 -2.68 -2.89
CA HIS A 60 -12.20 -2.52 -2.97
C HIS A 60 -11.75 -2.54 -4.43
N VAL A 61 -10.78 -1.71 -4.77
CA VAL A 61 -10.22 -1.70 -6.12
C VAL A 61 -9.58 -3.04 -6.44
N THR A 62 -9.97 -3.63 -7.56
CA THR A 62 -9.35 -4.81 -8.17
C THR A 62 -9.10 -4.53 -9.63
N ALA A 63 -8.12 -5.17 -10.27
CA ALA A 63 -8.02 -5.16 -11.73
C ALA A 63 -9.25 -5.84 -12.35
N PRO A 64 -9.67 -5.51 -13.57
CA PRO A 64 -10.77 -6.19 -14.26
C PRO A 64 -10.59 -7.71 -14.32
N TRP A 65 -9.36 -8.16 -14.49
CA TRP A 65 -8.87 -9.54 -14.43
C TRP A 65 -7.36 -9.53 -14.22
N GLY A 66 -6.73 -10.69 -14.10
CA GLY A 66 -5.29 -10.84 -14.00
C GLY A 66 -4.73 -10.54 -12.62
N TRP A 67 -3.47 -10.17 -12.58
CA TRP A 67 -2.75 -9.81 -11.37
C TRP A 67 -2.82 -8.31 -11.08
N LEU A 68 -2.90 -7.95 -9.81
CA LEU A 68 -2.74 -6.60 -9.31
C LEU A 68 -1.85 -6.62 -8.07
N ASN A 69 -0.82 -5.74 -8.02
CA ASN A 69 -0.08 -5.44 -6.80
C ASN A 69 0.04 -3.92 -6.57
N ASP A 70 1.17 -3.35 -6.30
CA ASP A 70 1.41 -2.01 -5.79
C ASP A 70 0.59 -0.90 -6.46
N PRO A 71 0.01 0.03 -5.71
CA PRO A 71 -0.51 1.27 -6.26
C PRO A 71 0.65 2.10 -6.84
N ASN A 72 0.43 2.67 -8.00
CA ASN A 72 1.39 3.50 -8.72
C ASN A 72 0.75 4.80 -9.17
N GLY A 73 1.55 5.85 -9.32
CA GLY A 73 1.13 7.08 -9.98
C GLY A 73 -0.14 7.71 -9.43
N LEU A 74 -0.43 7.52 -8.13
CA LEU A 74 -1.60 8.09 -7.48
C LEU A 74 -1.52 9.61 -7.55
N SER A 75 -2.42 10.24 -8.32
CA SER A 75 -2.32 11.66 -8.69
C SER A 75 -3.68 12.27 -9.01
N VAL A 76 -3.76 13.61 -8.96
CA VAL A 76 -4.97 14.37 -9.34
C VAL A 76 -4.69 15.16 -10.61
N TRP A 77 -5.56 15.03 -11.61
CA TRP A 77 -5.46 15.77 -12.87
C TRP A 77 -6.83 16.24 -13.33
N PRO A 78 -6.90 17.38 -14.06
CA PRO A 78 -8.16 17.84 -14.65
C PRO A 78 -8.71 16.82 -15.64
N GLY A 79 -9.95 16.40 -15.45
CA GLY A 79 -10.64 15.49 -16.36
C GLY A 79 -11.28 16.21 -17.57
N PRO A 80 -11.83 15.46 -18.54
CA PRO A 80 -12.44 16.00 -19.75
C PRO A 80 -13.61 16.96 -19.48
N GLY A 81 -14.26 16.85 -18.32
CA GLY A 81 -15.39 17.71 -17.89
C GLY A 81 -14.97 18.95 -17.10
N GLY A 82 -13.67 19.19 -16.90
CA GLY A 82 -13.14 20.34 -16.15
C GLY A 82 -13.14 20.16 -14.61
N GLY A 83 -13.58 19.01 -14.09
CA GLY A 83 -13.42 18.64 -12.69
C GLY A 83 -12.16 17.81 -12.49
N ASP A 84 -11.64 17.79 -11.25
CA ASP A 84 -10.49 16.98 -10.90
C ASP A 84 -10.84 15.50 -10.83
N LEU A 85 -9.96 14.65 -11.37
CA LEU A 85 -10.03 13.22 -11.30
C LEU A 85 -8.82 12.68 -10.53
N VAL A 86 -9.07 11.76 -9.62
CA VAL A 86 -8.02 10.96 -8.98
C VAL A 86 -7.71 9.80 -9.89
N HIS A 87 -6.47 9.70 -10.33
CA HIS A 87 -5.95 8.59 -11.11
C HIS A 87 -5.20 7.63 -10.19
N LEU A 88 -5.49 6.34 -10.33
CA LEU A 88 -4.80 5.24 -9.67
C LEU A 88 -4.28 4.30 -10.75
N PHE A 89 -2.97 4.22 -10.85
CA PHE A 89 -2.30 3.18 -11.60
C PHE A 89 -1.89 2.07 -10.65
N TYR A 90 -1.58 0.91 -11.19
CA TYR A 90 -1.13 -0.22 -10.36
C TYR A 90 -0.30 -1.19 -11.18
N GLN A 91 0.59 -1.89 -10.53
CA GLN A 91 1.28 -3.01 -11.15
C GLN A 91 0.26 -4.08 -11.56
N HIS A 92 0.32 -4.52 -12.80
CA HIS A 92 -0.67 -5.37 -13.43
C HIS A 92 -0.01 -6.42 -14.33
N ASN A 93 -0.54 -7.63 -14.34
CA ASN A 93 -0.32 -8.58 -15.42
C ASN A 93 -1.67 -8.98 -16.00
N SER A 94 -1.97 -8.44 -17.19
CA SER A 94 -3.23 -8.72 -17.89
C SER A 94 -3.29 -10.11 -18.53
N ARG A 95 -2.16 -10.84 -18.57
CA ARG A 95 -2.04 -12.15 -19.22
C ARG A 95 -2.47 -13.29 -18.30
N ALA A 96 -2.18 -13.14 -16.98
CA ALA A 96 -2.54 -14.13 -15.97
C ALA A 96 -2.55 -13.52 -14.56
N PRO A 97 -3.27 -14.12 -13.58
CA PRO A 97 -3.29 -13.66 -12.21
C PRO A 97 -2.05 -14.12 -11.42
N VAL A 98 -0.86 -13.85 -11.96
CA VAL A 98 0.46 -14.15 -11.39
C VAL A 98 1.39 -12.96 -11.60
N HIS A 99 2.35 -12.76 -10.70
CA HIS A 99 3.37 -11.72 -10.84
C HIS A 99 4.39 -12.14 -11.93
N ASP A 100 4.21 -11.62 -13.13
CA ASP A 100 5.12 -11.82 -14.27
C ASP A 100 4.86 -10.72 -15.32
N LEU A 101 5.92 -10.21 -15.95
CA LEU A 101 5.87 -9.21 -17.03
C LEU A 101 4.90 -8.05 -16.69
N ILE A 102 5.21 -7.36 -15.63
CA ILE A 102 4.36 -6.30 -15.08
C ILE A 102 4.24 -5.11 -16.04
N GLU A 103 3.02 -4.67 -16.22
CA GLU A 103 2.55 -3.47 -16.89
C GLU A 103 1.80 -2.57 -15.90
N TRP A 104 1.42 -1.34 -16.26
CA TRP A 104 0.60 -0.51 -15.41
C TRP A 104 -0.86 -0.54 -15.86
N GLY A 105 -1.71 -1.15 -15.03
CA GLY A 105 -3.15 -1.01 -15.11
C GLY A 105 -3.56 0.40 -14.66
N HIS A 106 -4.79 0.83 -15.00
CA HIS A 106 -5.21 2.20 -14.76
C HIS A 106 -6.70 2.29 -14.45
N GLN A 107 -7.05 3.07 -13.43
CA GLN A 107 -8.42 3.47 -13.09
C GLN A 107 -8.45 4.94 -12.70
N TYR A 108 -9.63 5.57 -12.77
CA TYR A 108 -9.85 6.91 -12.22
C TYR A 108 -11.14 6.98 -11.40
N SER A 109 -11.20 7.97 -10.52
CA SER A 109 -12.36 8.26 -9.68
C SER A 109 -12.54 9.77 -9.51
N ALA A 110 -13.79 10.21 -9.43
CA ALA A 110 -14.13 11.59 -9.06
C ALA A 110 -14.35 11.77 -7.54
N ASP A 111 -14.44 10.67 -6.78
CA ASP A 111 -14.85 10.68 -5.38
C ASP A 111 -14.06 9.69 -4.48
N LEU A 112 -12.97 9.10 -4.98
CA LEU A 112 -12.12 8.11 -4.30
C LEU A 112 -12.77 6.72 -4.13
N ILE A 113 -14.05 6.55 -4.42
CA ILE A 113 -14.82 5.34 -4.12
C ILE A 113 -15.33 4.66 -5.38
N HIS A 114 -15.93 5.43 -6.28
CA HIS A 114 -16.44 4.89 -7.54
C HIS A 114 -15.38 4.99 -8.63
N TRP A 115 -14.86 3.83 -9.04
CA TRP A 115 -13.74 3.73 -9.95
C TRP A 115 -14.18 3.28 -11.35
N THR A 116 -13.53 3.84 -12.36
CA THR A 116 -13.73 3.50 -13.77
C THR A 116 -12.45 2.90 -14.33
N ASP A 117 -12.54 1.69 -14.89
CA ASP A 117 -11.41 1.03 -15.56
C ASP A 117 -11.02 1.77 -16.84
N LEU A 118 -9.72 1.93 -17.07
CA LEU A 118 -9.12 2.46 -18.28
C LEU A 118 -8.20 1.41 -18.92
N PRO A 119 -7.78 1.58 -20.18
CA PRO A 119 -6.78 0.72 -20.80
C PRO A 119 -5.47 0.68 -20.00
N VAL A 120 -4.69 -0.38 -20.17
CA VAL A 120 -3.29 -0.46 -19.70
C VAL A 120 -2.54 0.78 -20.22
N ALA A 121 -1.89 1.49 -19.29
CA ALA A 121 -1.25 2.77 -19.58
C ALA A 121 0.22 2.62 -20.02
N LEU A 122 0.94 1.67 -19.41
CA LEU A 122 2.36 1.47 -19.68
C LEU A 122 2.64 -0.03 -19.80
N GLU A 123 3.23 -0.43 -20.92
CA GLU A 123 3.62 -1.83 -21.19
C GLU A 123 5.15 -1.95 -21.27
N PRO A 124 5.74 -3.11 -20.91
CA PRO A 124 7.15 -3.37 -21.14
C PRO A 124 7.53 -3.25 -22.61
N GLY A 125 8.71 -2.70 -22.88
CA GLY A 125 9.25 -2.68 -24.23
C GLY A 125 9.67 -4.07 -24.68
N PRO A 126 9.76 -4.33 -26.01
CA PRO A 126 10.28 -5.59 -26.53
C PRO A 126 11.78 -5.77 -26.19
N ASP A 127 12.48 -4.67 -26.12
CA ASP A 127 13.90 -4.55 -25.79
C ASP A 127 14.09 -3.29 -24.92
N GLY A 128 15.13 -3.26 -24.11
CA GLY A 128 15.46 -2.05 -23.35
C GLY A 128 15.42 -2.22 -21.83
N PRO A 129 15.41 -1.09 -21.10
CA PRO A 129 15.60 -1.09 -19.65
C PRO A 129 14.42 -1.66 -18.86
N ASP A 130 13.26 -1.85 -19.48
CA ASP A 130 12.02 -2.36 -18.87
C ASP A 130 11.45 -3.60 -19.56
N ALA A 131 12.27 -4.30 -20.32
CA ALA A 131 11.83 -5.47 -21.10
C ALA A 131 11.25 -6.63 -20.25
N LEU A 132 11.55 -6.68 -18.96
CA LEU A 132 11.01 -7.67 -18.02
C LEU A 132 9.88 -7.12 -17.12
N GLY A 133 9.53 -5.84 -17.25
CA GLY A 133 8.41 -5.24 -16.54
C GLY A 133 8.59 -3.75 -16.30
N CYS A 134 7.48 -3.05 -16.21
CA CYS A 134 7.36 -1.68 -15.71
C CYS A 134 6.91 -1.79 -14.25
N TRP A 135 7.88 -1.63 -13.31
CA TRP A 135 7.60 -1.78 -11.88
C TRP A 135 7.21 -0.45 -11.22
N SER A 136 7.12 -0.43 -9.89
CA SER A 136 6.52 0.66 -9.15
C SER A 136 7.17 2.02 -9.37
N GLY A 137 6.34 3.06 -9.28
CA GLY A 137 6.73 4.43 -9.50
C GLY A 137 5.59 5.41 -9.27
N VAL A 138 5.85 6.67 -9.57
CA VAL A 138 4.95 7.80 -9.34
C VAL A 138 4.65 8.57 -10.62
N ILE A 139 3.64 9.45 -10.58
CA ILE A 139 3.42 10.49 -11.59
C ILE A 139 3.65 11.83 -10.94
N VAL A 140 4.43 12.67 -11.59
CA VAL A 140 4.72 14.04 -11.18
C VAL A 140 4.28 15.03 -12.24
N ASP A 141 4.02 16.25 -11.80
CA ASP A 141 3.77 17.40 -12.69
C ASP A 141 5.11 18.02 -13.10
N ASP A 142 5.60 17.65 -14.28
CA ASP A 142 6.82 18.23 -14.85
C ASP A 142 6.48 19.59 -15.50
N VAL A 143 6.49 20.65 -14.66
CA VAL A 143 6.23 22.02 -15.15
C VAL A 143 7.43 22.47 -15.98
N ARG A 144 7.22 22.60 -17.28
CA ARG A 144 8.23 22.99 -18.27
C ARG A 144 8.53 24.48 -18.22
N PRO A 145 9.68 24.93 -18.76
CA PRO A 145 10.05 26.37 -18.80
C PRO A 145 9.04 27.28 -19.53
N ASP A 146 8.27 26.74 -20.46
CA ASP A 146 7.18 27.43 -21.17
C ASP A 146 5.87 27.50 -20.38
N GLY A 147 5.83 26.87 -19.19
CA GLY A 147 4.68 26.82 -18.30
C GLY A 147 3.74 25.64 -18.56
N ASP A 148 4.06 24.76 -19.49
CA ASP A 148 3.27 23.55 -19.73
C ASP A 148 3.40 22.56 -18.56
N HIS A 149 2.25 22.03 -18.12
CA HIS A 149 2.12 20.97 -17.12
C HIS A 149 2.11 19.61 -17.81
N VAL A 150 3.17 18.82 -17.64
CA VAL A 150 3.32 17.54 -18.33
C VAL A 150 3.31 16.39 -17.32
N PRO A 151 2.21 15.61 -17.22
CA PRO A 151 2.19 14.42 -16.39
C PRO A 151 3.33 13.47 -16.82
N THR A 152 4.24 13.20 -15.91
CA THR A 152 5.44 12.38 -16.18
C THR A 152 5.54 11.24 -15.17
N MET A 153 5.55 10.01 -15.69
CA MET A 153 5.86 8.81 -14.93
C MET A 153 7.35 8.74 -14.63
N VAL A 154 7.69 8.46 -13.37
CA VAL A 154 9.03 8.04 -12.93
C VAL A 154 8.86 6.65 -12.37
N TYR A 155 9.40 5.62 -13.03
CA TYR A 155 9.11 4.24 -12.73
C TYR A 155 10.37 3.35 -12.78
N SER A 156 10.29 2.19 -12.13
CA SER A 156 11.35 1.21 -12.15
C SER A 156 11.22 0.32 -13.38
N GLY A 157 12.17 0.41 -14.29
CA GLY A 157 12.30 -0.53 -15.40
C GLY A 157 13.01 -1.81 -14.94
N ALA A 158 12.39 -2.98 -15.09
CA ALA A 158 13.04 -4.26 -14.82
C ALA A 158 13.86 -4.69 -16.04
N ALA A 159 15.18 -4.46 -15.97
CA ALA A 159 16.15 -4.87 -16.99
C ALA A 159 16.68 -6.29 -16.76
N GLY A 160 16.47 -6.85 -15.56
CA GLY A 160 16.85 -8.19 -15.12
C GLY A 160 16.17 -8.50 -13.80
N ARG A 161 16.25 -9.76 -13.32
CA ARG A 161 15.62 -10.15 -12.03
C ARG A 161 16.14 -9.33 -10.86
N SER A 162 17.43 -9.01 -10.85
CA SER A 162 18.10 -8.24 -9.79
C SER A 162 18.61 -6.89 -10.31
N THR A 163 18.08 -6.39 -11.43
CA THR A 163 18.51 -5.12 -12.01
C THR A 163 17.30 -4.29 -12.32
N GLN A 164 17.05 -3.31 -11.48
CA GLN A 164 16.02 -2.30 -11.69
C GLN A 164 16.72 -0.97 -11.98
N VAL A 165 16.11 -0.15 -12.81
CA VAL A 165 16.62 1.13 -13.27
C VAL A 165 15.52 2.17 -13.29
N CYS A 166 15.89 3.46 -13.15
CA CYS A 166 14.91 4.56 -13.21
C CYS A 166 14.58 4.92 -14.66
N CYS A 167 13.31 4.88 -15.00
CA CYS A 167 12.79 5.21 -16.33
C CYS A 167 11.73 6.31 -16.25
N LEU A 168 11.54 7.02 -17.37
CA LEU A 168 10.53 8.06 -17.55
C LEU A 168 9.58 7.72 -18.70
N ALA A 169 8.31 8.13 -18.53
CA ALA A 169 7.36 8.23 -19.64
C ALA A 169 6.50 9.48 -19.46
N THR A 170 6.18 10.19 -20.55
CA THR A 170 5.38 11.40 -20.52
C THR A 170 4.00 11.16 -21.15
N ALA A 171 2.96 11.76 -20.57
CA ALA A 171 1.62 11.69 -21.15
C ALA A 171 1.58 12.36 -22.52
N VAL A 172 0.78 11.81 -23.43
CA VAL A 172 0.54 12.43 -24.74
C VAL A 172 -0.28 13.72 -24.55
N PRO A 173 0.16 14.85 -25.09
CA PRO A 173 -0.55 16.12 -24.97
C PRO A 173 -2.03 16.02 -25.37
N GLY A 174 -2.92 16.59 -24.54
CA GLY A 174 -4.36 16.59 -24.79
C GLY A 174 -5.09 15.29 -24.43
N ASP A 175 -4.41 14.30 -23.88
CA ASP A 175 -5.04 13.09 -23.34
C ASP A 175 -5.47 13.31 -21.88
N ALA A 176 -6.64 13.88 -21.69
CA ALA A 176 -7.17 14.24 -20.36
C ALA A 176 -7.47 13.05 -19.44
N LEU A 177 -7.46 11.81 -19.95
CA LEU A 177 -7.62 10.60 -19.14
C LEU A 177 -6.30 9.85 -18.92
N LEU A 178 -5.17 10.38 -19.37
CA LEU A 178 -3.83 9.82 -19.17
C LEU A 178 -3.73 8.34 -19.61
N THR A 179 -4.30 8.00 -20.75
CA THR A 179 -4.34 6.64 -21.29
C THR A 179 -3.18 6.32 -22.22
N ARG A 180 -2.46 7.34 -22.70
CA ARG A 180 -1.38 7.22 -23.68
C ARG A 180 -0.11 7.87 -23.18
N TRP A 181 0.99 7.11 -23.23
CA TRP A 181 2.29 7.51 -22.70
C TRP A 181 3.40 7.25 -23.71
N VAL A 182 4.41 8.09 -23.68
CA VAL A 182 5.61 7.98 -24.52
C VAL A 182 6.83 7.82 -23.61
N LYS A 183 7.50 6.68 -23.70
CA LYS A 183 8.76 6.43 -22.97
C LYS A 183 9.85 7.36 -23.44
N ASP A 184 10.65 7.86 -22.48
CA ASP A 184 11.78 8.74 -22.79
C ASP A 184 12.88 7.98 -23.52
N VAL A 185 13.40 8.55 -24.58
CA VAL A 185 14.49 7.95 -25.38
C VAL A 185 15.82 7.88 -24.63
N ALA A 186 15.97 8.68 -23.55
CA ALA A 186 17.15 8.68 -22.70
C ALA A 186 17.11 7.60 -21.60
N ASN A 187 16.03 6.83 -21.49
CA ASN A 187 15.94 5.76 -20.51
C ASN A 187 17.07 4.73 -20.63
N PRO A 188 17.63 4.25 -19.51
CA PRO A 188 17.32 4.66 -18.15
C PRO A 188 18.01 5.98 -17.76
N VAL A 189 17.37 6.80 -16.91
CA VAL A 189 17.94 8.05 -16.39
C VAL A 189 18.81 7.85 -15.15
N ILE A 190 18.61 6.74 -14.42
CA ILE A 190 19.52 6.20 -13.41
C ILE A 190 19.63 4.70 -13.68
N ASP A 191 20.84 4.22 -13.93
CA ASP A 191 21.09 2.82 -14.35
C ASP A 191 21.80 1.96 -13.28
N ALA A 192 22.38 2.58 -12.27
CA ALA A 192 23.05 1.90 -11.17
C ALA A 192 23.25 2.85 -9.97
N ALA A 193 23.58 2.28 -8.82
CA ALA A 193 24.14 3.06 -7.73
C ALA A 193 25.44 3.76 -8.20
N PRO A 194 25.64 5.03 -7.81
CA PRO A 194 26.85 5.74 -8.20
C PRO A 194 28.11 4.99 -7.74
N ALA A 195 29.07 4.78 -8.63
CA ALA A 195 30.33 4.08 -8.34
C ALA A 195 31.12 4.72 -7.18
N SER A 196 30.89 6.01 -6.93
CA SER A 196 31.45 6.74 -5.79
C SER A 196 30.98 6.24 -4.42
N THR A 197 29.89 5.50 -4.34
CA THR A 197 29.41 4.92 -3.08
C THR A 197 30.19 3.69 -2.66
N GLY A 198 30.89 3.03 -3.60
CA GLY A 198 31.50 1.73 -3.35
C GLY A 198 30.51 0.61 -3.05
N LEU A 199 29.20 0.89 -3.22
CA LEU A 199 28.13 -0.05 -2.94
C LEU A 199 27.74 -0.77 -4.22
N ASP A 200 27.74 -2.10 -4.17
CA ASP A 200 27.05 -2.93 -5.14
C ASP A 200 25.62 -3.13 -4.60
N LEU A 201 24.68 -2.31 -5.09
CA LEU A 201 23.29 -2.36 -4.67
C LEU A 201 22.50 -3.13 -5.74
N PRO A 202 22.26 -4.43 -5.54
CA PRO A 202 21.50 -5.23 -6.49
C PRO A 202 20.02 -4.80 -6.53
N GLU A 203 19.51 -4.27 -5.41
CA GLU A 203 18.14 -3.85 -5.22
C GLU A 203 18.07 -2.32 -5.14
N MET A 204 17.58 -1.66 -6.17
CA MET A 204 17.36 -0.21 -6.20
C MET A 204 16.13 0.08 -7.05
N ARG A 205 14.97 0.28 -6.41
CA ARG A 205 13.68 0.42 -7.08
C ARG A 205 12.71 1.32 -6.34
N ASP A 206 11.58 1.56 -6.97
CA ASP A 206 10.44 2.30 -6.46
C ASP A 206 10.78 3.77 -6.14
N HIS A 207 9.91 4.65 -6.53
CA HIS A 207 10.21 6.07 -6.57
C HIS A 207 9.23 6.88 -5.72
N CYS A 208 9.76 7.82 -4.91
CA CYS A 208 9.04 8.96 -4.39
C CYS A 208 9.72 10.21 -4.94
N VAL A 209 9.00 11.06 -5.65
CA VAL A 209 9.58 12.23 -6.35
C VAL A 209 8.83 13.48 -5.97
N TRP A 210 9.57 14.55 -5.62
CA TRP A 210 8.98 15.85 -5.32
C TRP A 210 9.85 17.00 -5.81
N ARG A 211 9.29 18.19 -5.88
CA ARG A 211 10.01 19.42 -6.22
C ARG A 211 10.01 20.37 -5.03
N GLU A 212 11.17 20.88 -4.65
CA GLU A 212 11.34 21.82 -3.56
C GLU A 212 12.39 22.88 -3.95
N ASN A 213 12.06 24.15 -3.73
CA ASN A 213 12.93 25.30 -4.07
C ASN A 213 13.48 25.27 -5.51
N GLY A 214 12.65 24.83 -6.46
CA GLY A 214 13.00 24.75 -7.87
C GLY A 214 13.82 23.53 -8.29
N ARG A 215 14.21 22.68 -7.35
CA ARG A 215 15.03 21.48 -7.58
C ARG A 215 14.16 20.21 -7.38
N TRP A 216 14.41 19.21 -8.20
CA TRP A 216 13.81 17.88 -8.05
C TRP A 216 14.59 17.03 -7.04
N TYR A 217 13.86 16.25 -6.29
CA TYR A 217 14.37 15.22 -5.39
C TYR A 217 13.64 13.93 -5.64
N GLN A 218 14.32 12.80 -5.47
CA GLN A 218 13.66 11.51 -5.42
C GLN A 218 14.29 10.58 -4.38
N LEU A 219 13.46 9.69 -3.85
CA LEU A 219 13.91 8.53 -3.10
C LEU A 219 13.78 7.28 -3.97
N MET A 220 14.70 6.36 -3.78
CA MET A 220 14.62 5.00 -4.29
C MET A 220 14.84 4.03 -3.14
N GLY A 221 14.02 3.00 -3.06
CA GLY A 221 14.15 1.95 -2.07
C GLY A 221 15.35 1.05 -2.36
N SER A 222 16.02 0.57 -1.31
CA SER A 222 17.22 -0.27 -1.40
C SER A 222 17.53 -0.97 -0.08
N GLY A 223 18.65 -1.71 -0.06
CA GLY A 223 19.30 -2.21 1.14
C GLY A 223 20.78 -1.94 1.10
N ILE A 224 21.36 -1.39 2.18
CA ILE A 224 22.78 -1.07 2.28
C ILE A 224 23.48 -2.15 3.09
N PRO A 225 24.40 -2.94 2.49
CA PRO A 225 25.18 -3.94 3.20
C PRO A 225 26.00 -3.34 4.34
N GLY A 226 25.96 -3.95 5.51
CA GLY A 226 26.73 -3.53 6.68
C GLY A 226 26.20 -2.31 7.43
N ALA A 227 25.09 -1.70 6.99
CA ALA A 227 24.55 -0.49 7.60
C ALA A 227 23.56 -0.79 8.75
N GLY A 228 23.11 -2.04 8.88
CA GLY A 228 22.24 -2.48 9.98
C GLY A 228 23.03 -2.88 11.23
N VAL A 229 22.28 -3.25 12.29
CA VAL A 229 22.85 -3.73 13.56
C VAL A 229 23.68 -5.00 13.33
N ASP A 230 24.82 -5.11 14.06
CA ASP A 230 25.78 -6.21 13.95
C ASP A 230 26.35 -6.44 12.54
N GLY A 231 26.32 -5.41 11.68
CA GLY A 231 26.81 -5.48 10.31
C GLY A 231 25.86 -6.15 9.34
N ALA A 232 24.58 -6.29 9.71
CA ALA A 232 23.51 -6.74 8.81
C ALA A 232 23.28 -5.74 7.67
N GLN A 233 22.58 -6.14 6.62
CA GLN A 233 22.06 -5.22 5.62
C GLN A 233 20.92 -4.41 6.21
N GLY A 234 20.98 -3.09 6.17
CA GLY A 234 19.88 -2.20 6.57
C GLY A 234 19.06 -1.75 5.36
N GLY A 235 17.72 -1.86 5.44
CA GLY A 235 16.83 -1.24 4.46
C GLY A 235 17.08 0.25 4.38
N ALA A 236 17.01 0.87 3.19
CA ALA A 236 17.38 2.27 3.00
C ALA A 236 16.50 2.98 1.97
N ALA A 237 16.29 4.28 2.17
CA ALA A 237 15.74 5.20 1.18
C ALA A 237 16.87 6.06 0.62
N LEU A 238 17.32 5.77 -0.59
CA LEU A 238 18.41 6.47 -1.26
C LEU A 238 17.91 7.79 -1.84
N CYS A 239 18.54 8.91 -1.51
CA CYS A 239 18.15 10.23 -1.96
C CYS A 239 18.99 10.71 -3.15
N PHE A 240 18.31 11.25 -4.15
CA PHE A 240 18.90 11.89 -5.31
C PHE A 240 18.31 13.28 -5.48
N SER A 241 19.08 14.20 -6.12
CA SER A 241 18.58 15.51 -6.50
C SER A 241 18.97 15.86 -7.93
N GLY A 242 18.16 16.71 -8.59
CA GLY A 242 18.37 17.11 -9.98
C GLY A 242 17.76 18.45 -10.32
N GLU A 243 18.20 19.09 -11.42
CA GLU A 243 17.57 20.30 -11.96
C GLU A 243 16.40 19.92 -12.88
N ASP A 244 16.43 18.71 -13.41
CA ASP A 244 15.40 18.10 -14.23
C ASP A 244 15.20 16.61 -13.82
N LEU A 245 14.23 15.94 -14.45
CA LEU A 245 13.95 14.53 -14.17
C LEU A 245 14.90 13.54 -14.88
N ARG A 246 15.88 14.03 -15.64
CA ARG A 246 16.80 13.20 -16.45
C ARG A 246 18.20 13.13 -15.90
N THR A 247 18.59 14.15 -15.12
CA THR A 247 19.97 14.27 -14.60
C THR A 247 19.94 14.29 -13.08
N TRP A 248 20.49 13.25 -12.47
CA TRP A 248 20.42 13.03 -11.03
C TRP A 248 21.80 12.98 -10.38
N THR A 249 21.91 13.58 -9.21
CA THR A 249 23.06 13.50 -8.32
C THR A 249 22.66 12.71 -7.08
N TYR A 250 23.43 11.71 -6.71
CA TYR A 250 23.23 10.96 -5.47
C TYR A 250 23.68 11.79 -4.27
N GLU A 251 22.82 11.93 -3.28
CA GLU A 251 23.01 12.73 -2.07
C GLU A 251 23.29 11.87 -0.82
N GLY A 252 23.19 10.56 -0.95
CA GLY A 252 23.28 9.61 0.17
C GLY A 252 21.89 9.09 0.60
N PRO A 253 21.82 8.19 1.59
CA PRO A 253 20.55 7.74 2.12
C PRO A 253 19.86 8.84 2.93
N LEU A 254 18.54 9.02 2.73
CA LEU A 254 17.69 9.88 3.57
C LEU A 254 17.59 9.28 4.98
N ALA A 255 17.34 7.98 5.04
CA ALA A 255 17.25 7.18 6.27
C ALA A 255 17.66 5.74 5.99
N VAL A 256 18.13 5.06 7.04
CA VAL A 256 18.55 3.65 7.01
C VAL A 256 17.94 2.94 8.22
N GLY A 257 17.41 1.74 8.02
CA GLY A 257 16.87 0.89 9.06
C GLY A 257 17.94 0.12 9.81
N ASP A 258 17.54 -0.47 10.94
CA ASP A 258 18.40 -1.28 11.81
C ASP A 258 18.77 -2.64 11.21
N GLY A 259 18.11 -3.07 10.13
CA GLY A 259 18.35 -4.38 9.49
C GLY A 259 17.75 -5.56 10.27
N ASP A 260 17.07 -5.31 11.36
CA ASP A 260 16.34 -6.36 12.08
C ASP A 260 15.08 -6.75 11.27
N VAL A 261 15.02 -8.00 10.85
CA VAL A 261 13.91 -8.56 10.08
C VAL A 261 12.57 -8.43 10.82
N SER A 262 12.60 -8.49 12.15
CA SER A 262 11.38 -8.36 12.97
C SER A 262 10.85 -6.92 13.03
N THR A 263 11.66 -5.93 12.69
CA THR A 263 11.35 -4.50 12.76
C THR A 263 11.37 -3.85 11.38
N THR A 264 12.54 -3.51 10.85
CA THR A 264 12.70 -2.66 9.66
C THR A 264 13.04 -3.43 8.38
N GLY A 265 13.38 -4.71 8.45
CA GLY A 265 13.76 -5.51 7.28
C GLY A 265 15.13 -5.12 6.71
N THR A 266 15.55 -5.81 5.66
CA THR A 266 16.86 -5.66 5.05
C THR A 266 16.86 -4.89 3.73
N VAL A 267 15.71 -4.70 3.12
CA VAL A 267 15.47 -3.86 1.94
C VAL A 267 14.19 -3.06 2.18
N TRP A 268 14.18 -1.83 1.74
CA TRP A 268 12.97 -1.02 1.67
C TRP A 268 12.49 -0.90 0.24
N GLU A 269 11.19 -1.08 0.07
CA GLU A 269 10.45 -0.86 -1.17
C GLU A 269 9.47 0.31 -0.99
N CYS A 270 9.03 0.91 -2.08
CA CYS A 270 7.97 1.91 -2.14
C CYS A 270 8.13 3.02 -1.08
N PRO A 271 9.28 3.71 -1.01
CA PRO A 271 9.43 4.85 -0.10
C PRO A 271 8.43 5.95 -0.51
N ASP A 272 7.77 6.55 0.47
CA ASP A 272 6.89 7.71 0.27
C ASP A 272 7.13 8.72 1.39
N LEU A 273 7.56 9.93 1.02
CA LEU A 273 7.93 11.00 1.94
C LEU A 273 6.92 12.14 1.86
N VAL A 274 6.28 12.42 2.98
CA VAL A 274 5.28 13.49 3.08
C VAL A 274 5.54 14.38 4.28
N ARG A 275 4.99 15.59 4.25
CA ARG A 275 4.99 16.50 5.39
C ARG A 275 3.56 16.75 5.83
N LEU A 276 3.28 16.57 7.11
CA LEU A 276 1.97 16.69 7.71
C LEU A 276 1.98 17.65 8.90
N PRO A 277 0.87 18.39 9.14
CA PRO A 277 0.71 19.15 10.37
C PRO A 277 0.66 18.20 11.57
N GLY A 278 1.40 18.52 12.63
CA GLY A 278 1.41 17.82 13.91
C GLY A 278 1.32 18.77 15.08
N PRO A 279 1.27 18.26 16.33
CA PRO A 279 1.02 19.07 17.52
C PRO A 279 2.06 20.17 17.80
N GLY A 280 3.30 19.95 17.36
CA GLY A 280 4.42 20.89 17.53
C GLY A 280 4.84 21.63 16.26
N GLY A 281 4.09 21.54 15.18
CA GLY A 281 4.40 22.07 13.86
C GLY A 281 4.40 20.97 12.79
N GLU A 282 5.08 21.22 11.67
CA GLU A 282 5.18 20.24 10.59
C GLU A 282 6.06 19.04 10.98
N VAL A 283 5.61 17.83 10.61
CA VAL A 283 6.30 16.56 10.84
C VAL A 283 6.57 15.90 9.49
N ASP A 284 7.81 15.50 9.24
CA ASP A 284 8.13 14.68 8.08
C ASP A 284 7.79 13.21 8.39
N VAL A 285 7.09 12.57 7.47
CA VAL A 285 6.70 11.16 7.55
C VAL A 285 7.28 10.43 6.35
N LEU A 286 8.11 9.44 6.61
CA LEU A 286 8.59 8.48 5.62
C LEU A 286 7.84 7.16 5.81
N THR A 287 7.13 6.69 4.79
CA THR A 287 6.61 5.32 4.76
C THR A 287 7.47 4.47 3.84
N VAL A 288 7.66 3.21 4.22
CA VAL A 288 8.41 2.21 3.47
C VAL A 288 7.77 0.84 3.63
N SER A 289 8.02 -0.05 2.69
CA SER A 289 7.64 -1.45 2.78
C SER A 289 8.87 -2.31 3.00
N ALA A 290 8.92 -3.01 4.13
CA ALA A 290 10.01 -3.88 4.49
C ALA A 290 9.96 -5.18 3.69
N TRP A 291 11.10 -5.57 3.13
CA TRP A 291 11.30 -6.78 2.35
C TRP A 291 12.55 -7.52 2.85
N HIS A 292 12.53 -8.85 2.77
CA HIS A 292 13.64 -9.69 3.16
C HIS A 292 13.58 -11.03 2.40
N GLU A 293 14.66 -11.42 1.75
CA GLU A 293 14.83 -12.73 1.08
C GLU A 293 13.61 -13.15 0.23
N GLU A 294 13.24 -12.33 -0.76
CA GLU A 294 12.10 -12.55 -1.66
C GLU A 294 10.71 -12.51 -0.97
N ALA A 295 10.64 -12.09 0.30
CA ALA A 295 9.41 -11.98 1.04
C ALA A 295 9.04 -10.53 1.36
N THR A 296 7.84 -10.14 0.98
CA THR A 296 7.19 -8.91 1.48
C THR A 296 6.79 -9.12 2.93
N MET A 297 7.08 -8.15 3.80
CA MET A 297 6.85 -8.27 5.23
C MET A 297 5.74 -7.35 5.71
N ARG A 298 6.01 -6.08 5.81
CA ARG A 298 5.09 -5.08 6.36
C ARG A 298 5.41 -3.69 5.84
N SER A 299 4.43 -2.80 5.87
CA SER A 299 4.67 -1.39 5.66
C SER A 299 4.79 -0.66 6.99
N MET A 300 5.74 0.26 7.05
CA MET A 300 6.09 1.02 8.25
C MET A 300 6.02 2.52 7.95
N TRP A 301 5.83 3.29 9.00
CA TRP A 301 6.01 4.72 9.00
C TRP A 301 7.12 5.12 9.98
N MET A 302 7.82 6.19 9.63
CA MET A 302 8.81 6.87 10.46
C MET A 302 8.44 8.32 10.52
N THR A 303 8.32 8.90 11.71
CA THR A 303 8.15 10.34 11.88
C THR A 303 9.44 10.98 12.35
N GLY A 304 9.66 12.24 12.01
CA GLY A 304 10.86 12.95 12.41
C GLY A 304 11.01 14.29 11.71
N ARG A 305 12.25 14.75 11.60
CA ARG A 305 12.60 16.02 10.96
C ARG A 305 13.58 15.78 9.81
N ARG A 306 13.21 16.21 8.61
CA ARG A 306 14.11 16.25 7.47
C ARG A 306 14.88 17.56 7.43
N THR A 307 16.19 17.47 7.26
CA THR A 307 17.09 18.60 7.00
C THR A 307 17.86 18.32 5.71
N GLY A 308 17.50 19.04 4.65
CA GLY A 308 18.07 18.78 3.32
C GLY A 308 17.72 17.37 2.83
N THR A 309 18.74 16.54 2.65
CA THR A 309 18.65 15.15 2.13
C THR A 309 18.83 14.09 3.23
N ARG A 310 18.69 14.46 4.50
CA ARG A 310 18.78 13.58 5.67
C ARG A 310 17.55 13.71 6.52
N MET A 311 17.12 12.63 7.15
CA MET A 311 16.02 12.58 8.09
C MET A 311 16.51 12.05 9.45
N GLU A 312 16.25 12.82 10.49
CA GLU A 312 16.37 12.37 11.88
C GLU A 312 15.03 11.74 12.27
N VAL A 313 15.07 10.44 12.58
CA VAL A 313 13.85 9.66 12.89
C VAL A 313 13.58 9.72 14.39
N ASP A 314 12.39 10.16 14.77
CA ASP A 314 11.95 10.25 16.17
C ASP A 314 11.16 9.00 16.59
N LEU A 315 10.20 8.56 15.76
CA LEU A 315 9.34 7.41 16.03
C LEU A 315 9.25 6.49 14.81
N VAL A 316 9.05 5.21 15.08
CA VAL A 316 8.81 4.16 14.08
C VAL A 316 7.57 3.38 14.47
N GLY A 317 6.70 3.07 13.51
CA GLY A 317 5.52 2.25 13.74
C GLY A 317 5.04 1.53 12.49
N ARG A 318 4.02 0.71 12.65
CA ARG A 318 3.41 -0.05 11.56
C ARG A 318 2.30 0.77 10.92
N CYS A 319 2.25 0.78 9.58
CA CYS A 319 1.10 1.32 8.85
C CYS A 319 -0.16 0.48 9.08
N ASP A 320 0.00 -0.82 9.28
CA ASP A 320 -1.10 -1.77 9.43
C ASP A 320 -0.66 -3.00 10.25
N LEU A 321 -1.55 -3.55 11.08
CA LEU A 321 -1.29 -4.76 11.85
C LEU A 321 -1.48 -6.05 11.04
N GLY A 322 -1.98 -5.92 9.81
CA GLY A 322 -2.20 -7.01 8.87
C GLY A 322 -0.96 -7.47 8.12
N GLU A 323 0.26 -7.00 8.51
CA GLU A 323 1.52 -7.34 7.88
C GLU A 323 1.47 -7.02 6.36
N ASN A 324 1.70 -8.01 5.50
CA ASN A 324 1.68 -7.86 4.04
C ASN A 324 0.27 -7.66 3.42
N TYR A 325 -0.80 -7.62 4.22
CA TYR A 325 -2.14 -7.25 3.70
C TYR A 325 -2.37 -5.73 3.63
N PHE A 326 -1.36 -4.94 3.91
CA PHE A 326 -1.26 -3.53 3.54
C PHE A 326 0.20 -3.25 3.19
N TYR A 327 0.53 -3.34 1.91
CA TYR A 327 1.90 -3.27 1.43
C TYR A 327 2.04 -2.21 0.33
N ALA A 328 3.27 -1.73 0.10
CA ALA A 328 3.60 -0.75 -0.93
C ALA A 328 2.70 0.50 -0.94
N PRO A 329 2.39 1.13 0.21
CA PRO A 329 1.50 2.27 0.24
C PRO A 329 2.04 3.44 -0.57
N GLN A 330 1.17 4.10 -1.33
CA GLN A 330 1.44 5.37 -1.99
C GLN A 330 0.45 6.42 -1.54
N SER A 331 0.90 7.66 -1.35
CA SER A 331 0.06 8.73 -0.84
C SER A 331 -0.18 9.86 -1.85
N LEU A 332 -1.28 10.57 -1.67
CA LEU A 332 -1.75 11.66 -2.50
C LEU A 332 -2.18 12.84 -1.64
N ALA A 333 -1.71 14.06 -1.96
CA ALA A 333 -2.31 15.28 -1.44
C ALA A 333 -3.54 15.64 -2.29
N LEU A 334 -4.69 15.74 -1.64
CA LEU A 334 -5.89 16.26 -2.29
C LEU A 334 -5.93 17.80 -2.27
N PRO A 335 -6.67 18.43 -3.20
CA PRO A 335 -6.84 19.90 -3.21
C PRO A 335 -7.47 20.46 -1.93
N ASP A 336 -8.21 19.66 -1.17
CA ASP A 336 -8.81 20.04 0.12
C ASP A 336 -7.83 19.95 1.31
N GLY A 337 -6.58 19.58 1.08
CA GLY A 337 -5.51 19.49 2.07
C GLY A 337 -5.38 18.14 2.77
N ARG A 338 -6.29 17.19 2.53
CA ARG A 338 -6.15 15.82 3.05
C ARG A 338 -5.00 15.08 2.37
N ARG A 339 -4.31 14.23 3.13
CA ARG A 339 -3.37 13.24 2.61
C ARG A 339 -4.04 11.87 2.59
N ILE A 340 -4.19 11.31 1.41
CA ILE A 340 -4.83 10.01 1.19
C ILE A 340 -3.75 8.97 0.89
N VAL A 341 -3.92 7.76 1.41
CA VAL A 341 -3.01 6.64 1.23
C VAL A 341 -3.79 5.43 0.74
N ILE A 342 -3.26 4.72 -0.22
CA ILE A 342 -3.76 3.43 -0.72
C ILE A 342 -2.60 2.45 -0.68
N GLY A 343 -2.85 1.21 -0.23
CA GLY A 343 -1.87 0.13 -0.19
C GLY A 343 -2.40 -1.13 -0.86
N TRP A 344 -1.50 -2.02 -1.23
CA TRP A 344 -1.84 -3.31 -1.81
C TRP A 344 -2.23 -4.32 -0.75
N MET A 345 -3.38 -4.97 -0.92
CA MET A 345 -3.83 -6.12 -0.15
C MET A 345 -3.45 -7.39 -0.91
N GLN A 346 -2.41 -8.07 -0.46
CA GLN A 346 -1.88 -9.27 -1.12
C GLN A 346 -2.92 -10.40 -1.16
N PRO A 347 -2.94 -11.21 -2.24
CA PRO A 347 -3.82 -12.37 -2.31
C PRO A 347 -3.32 -13.47 -1.36
N ASN A 348 -4.18 -13.97 -0.46
CA ASN A 348 -3.86 -15.15 0.35
C ASN A 348 -4.15 -16.48 -0.35
N ALA A 349 -4.82 -16.45 -1.50
CA ALA A 349 -5.14 -17.62 -2.29
C ALA A 349 -3.90 -18.21 -2.96
N VAL A 350 -3.80 -19.55 -2.98
CA VAL A 350 -2.75 -20.27 -3.70
C VAL A 350 -2.86 -20.04 -5.21
N GLU A 351 -1.76 -20.19 -5.94
CA GLU A 351 -1.70 -19.91 -7.38
C GLU A 351 -2.77 -20.65 -8.18
N ALA A 352 -2.96 -21.94 -7.92
CA ALA A 352 -3.99 -22.73 -8.61
C ALA A 352 -5.40 -22.12 -8.47
N ARG A 353 -5.73 -21.56 -7.29
CA ARG A 353 -7.00 -20.86 -7.07
C ARG A 353 -7.05 -19.56 -7.87
N ARG A 354 -5.97 -18.76 -7.86
CA ARG A 354 -5.90 -17.51 -8.62
C ARG A 354 -6.11 -17.74 -10.12
N LEU A 355 -5.43 -18.75 -10.68
CA LEU A 355 -5.59 -19.15 -12.08
C LEU A 355 -7.03 -19.61 -12.38
N ALA A 356 -7.67 -20.33 -11.45
CA ALA A 356 -9.05 -20.79 -11.62
C ALA A 356 -10.06 -19.65 -11.64
N VAL A 357 -9.85 -18.58 -10.83
CA VAL A 357 -10.77 -17.45 -10.72
C VAL A 357 -10.42 -16.26 -11.62
N GLY A 358 -9.25 -16.24 -12.25
CA GLY A 358 -8.86 -15.24 -13.24
C GLY A 358 -8.48 -13.87 -12.70
N TRP A 359 -8.30 -13.70 -11.37
CA TRP A 359 -7.88 -12.45 -10.75
C TRP A 359 -7.05 -12.68 -9.48
N ALA A 360 -6.27 -11.67 -9.07
CA ALA A 360 -5.51 -11.69 -7.83
C ALA A 360 -5.14 -10.27 -7.37
N GLY A 361 -5.16 -10.05 -6.06
CA GLY A 361 -4.83 -8.78 -5.44
C GLY A 361 -6.00 -7.78 -5.44
N SER A 362 -5.97 -6.88 -4.47
CA SER A 362 -6.86 -5.70 -4.41
C SER A 362 -6.11 -4.55 -3.75
N MET A 363 -6.59 -3.32 -3.91
CA MET A 363 -6.15 -2.21 -3.08
C MET A 363 -6.92 -2.20 -1.75
N SER A 364 -6.32 -1.59 -0.72
CA SER A 364 -7.07 -1.12 0.44
C SER A 364 -8.08 -0.06 0.02
N ILE A 365 -9.04 0.24 0.88
CA ILE A 365 -9.79 1.49 0.71
C ILE A 365 -8.84 2.68 0.83
N PRO A 366 -9.17 3.84 0.23
CA PRO A 366 -8.45 5.07 0.47
C PRO A 366 -8.54 5.45 1.96
N ARG A 367 -7.39 5.74 2.58
CA ARG A 367 -7.26 6.10 3.99
C ARG A 367 -6.71 7.51 4.11
N GLN A 368 -7.30 8.31 4.99
CA GLN A 368 -6.71 9.58 5.38
C GLN A 368 -5.59 9.34 6.39
N MET A 369 -4.41 9.89 6.12
CA MET A 369 -3.26 9.89 7.02
C MET A 369 -3.23 11.19 7.84
N SER A 370 -2.90 11.09 9.12
CA SER A 370 -2.75 12.23 10.02
C SER A 370 -1.73 11.94 11.13
N ILE A 371 -1.31 12.98 11.87
CA ILE A 371 -0.46 12.86 13.05
C ILE A 371 -1.32 13.08 14.28
N ALA A 372 -1.24 12.15 15.24
CA ALA A 372 -1.88 12.26 16.54
C ALA A 372 -1.07 13.13 17.51
N ASP A 373 -1.69 13.50 18.65
CA ASP A 373 -1.05 14.33 19.69
C ASP A 373 0.23 13.70 20.27
N ASP A 374 0.36 12.38 20.22
CA ASP A 374 1.55 11.63 20.66
C ASP A 374 2.65 11.54 19.59
N GLY A 375 2.47 12.19 18.43
CA GLY A 375 3.40 12.18 17.30
C GLY A 375 3.32 10.94 16.41
N THR A 376 2.44 9.99 16.71
CA THR A 376 2.26 8.78 15.91
C THR A 376 1.37 9.03 14.70
N VAL A 377 1.59 8.25 13.63
CA VAL A 377 0.75 8.28 12.44
C VAL A 377 -0.56 7.54 12.70
N ARG A 378 -1.67 8.12 12.24
CA ARG A 378 -3.01 7.52 12.28
C ARG A 378 -3.61 7.44 10.89
N PHE A 379 -4.42 6.41 10.69
CA PHE A 379 -5.14 6.16 9.44
C PHE A 379 -6.63 5.98 9.72
N ALA A 380 -7.45 6.67 8.94
CA ALA A 380 -8.90 6.51 9.00
C ALA A 380 -9.46 6.26 7.60
N PRO A 381 -10.53 5.47 7.45
CA PRO A 381 -11.24 5.37 6.17
C PRO A 381 -11.70 6.76 5.74
N VAL A 382 -11.57 7.06 4.43
CA VAL A 382 -12.12 8.32 3.90
C VAL A 382 -13.64 8.38 4.16
N ALA A 383 -14.15 9.59 4.38
CA ALA A 383 -15.57 9.77 4.71
C ALA A 383 -16.48 9.32 3.55
N GLU A 384 -16.00 9.43 2.33
CA GLU A 384 -16.68 9.09 1.08
C GLU A 384 -17.10 7.62 1.01
N VAL A 385 -16.44 6.71 1.76
CA VAL A 385 -16.86 5.29 1.82
C VAL A 385 -18.29 5.11 2.29
N ARG A 386 -18.85 6.10 3.04
CA ARG A 386 -20.24 6.08 3.47
C ARG A 386 -21.24 6.20 2.30
N SER A 387 -20.83 6.67 1.12
CA SER A 387 -21.69 6.72 -0.07
C SER A 387 -22.11 5.34 -0.55
N LEU A 388 -21.36 4.29 -0.17
CA LEU A 388 -21.69 2.90 -0.47
C LEU A 388 -22.76 2.31 0.48
N ARG A 389 -23.12 2.98 1.57
CA ARG A 389 -24.16 2.49 2.50
C ARG A 389 -25.52 2.46 1.83
N THR A 390 -26.14 1.29 1.73
CA THR A 390 -27.45 1.09 1.07
C THR A 390 -28.58 0.90 2.06
N ARG A 391 -28.38 0.02 3.03
CA ARG A 391 -29.41 -0.33 4.01
C ARG A 391 -28.80 -0.45 5.40
N ARG A 392 -29.39 0.24 6.38
CA ARG A 392 -29.03 0.05 7.78
C ARG A 392 -29.57 -1.27 8.29
N LEU A 393 -28.72 -2.11 8.82
CA LEU A 393 -29.05 -3.44 9.34
C LEU A 393 -29.39 -3.38 10.82
N VAL A 394 -28.68 -2.57 11.57
CA VAL A 394 -28.86 -2.36 13.01
C VAL A 394 -28.39 -0.97 13.42
N GLU A 395 -29.03 -0.44 14.44
CA GLU A 395 -28.58 0.68 15.25
C GLU A 395 -29.12 0.44 16.66
N THR A 396 -28.23 0.37 17.65
CA THR A 396 -28.63 0.07 19.04
C THR A 396 -27.61 0.63 20.04
N ASP A 397 -28.11 0.98 21.22
CA ASP A 397 -27.34 1.56 22.31
C ASP A 397 -27.39 0.71 23.57
N GLY A 398 -26.39 0.88 24.45
CA GLY A 398 -26.34 0.28 25.78
C GLY A 398 -26.43 -1.26 25.75
N GLU A 399 -27.30 -1.82 26.60
CA GLU A 399 -27.46 -3.29 26.70
C GLU A 399 -27.89 -3.95 25.39
N GLY A 400 -28.59 -3.22 24.51
CA GLY A 400 -28.99 -3.70 23.20
C GLY A 400 -27.80 -4.01 22.27
N ALA A 401 -26.66 -3.35 22.48
CA ALA A 401 -25.42 -3.61 21.72
C ALA A 401 -24.66 -4.84 22.25
N GLY A 402 -25.04 -5.42 23.39
CA GLY A 402 -24.30 -6.48 24.08
C GLY A 402 -24.20 -7.80 23.32
N SER A 403 -25.19 -8.15 22.48
CA SER A 403 -25.12 -9.34 21.61
C SER A 403 -26.05 -9.15 20.40
N VAL A 404 -25.44 -8.99 19.22
CA VAL A 404 -26.16 -8.76 17.97
C VAL A 404 -25.77 -9.82 16.94
N ARG A 405 -26.77 -10.33 16.20
CA ARG A 405 -26.56 -11.25 15.08
C ARG A 405 -27.01 -10.59 13.79
N LEU A 406 -26.14 -10.61 12.80
CA LEU A 406 -26.35 -10.05 11.47
C LEU A 406 -26.05 -11.11 10.41
N ARG A 407 -26.36 -10.80 9.16
CA ARG A 407 -25.98 -11.58 8.00
C ARG A 407 -25.52 -10.64 6.88
N GLY A 408 -24.39 -10.91 6.29
CA GLY A 408 -23.84 -10.17 5.15
C GLY A 408 -22.38 -10.48 4.90
N ASP A 409 -21.95 -10.25 3.67
CA ASP A 409 -20.59 -10.37 3.19
C ASP A 409 -20.00 -9.03 2.71
N SER A 410 -20.78 -7.94 2.83
CA SER A 410 -20.42 -6.58 2.42
C SER A 410 -21.00 -5.59 3.43
N LEU A 411 -20.20 -5.19 4.42
CA LEU A 411 -20.67 -4.50 5.62
C LEU A 411 -19.76 -3.34 6.02
N ASP A 412 -20.36 -2.27 6.55
CA ASP A 412 -19.71 -1.22 7.32
C ASP A 412 -20.30 -1.23 8.74
N LEU A 413 -19.51 -1.64 9.73
CA LEU A 413 -19.89 -1.73 11.12
C LEU A 413 -19.09 -0.73 11.94
N VAL A 414 -19.76 0.05 12.76
CA VAL A 414 -19.19 0.99 13.72
C VAL A 414 -19.59 0.57 15.12
N LEU A 415 -18.61 0.44 16.01
CA LEU A 415 -18.80 0.10 17.41
C LEU A 415 -17.99 1.06 18.27
N THR A 416 -18.68 1.80 19.12
CA THR A 416 -18.06 2.71 20.09
C THR A 416 -18.51 2.39 21.51
N GLY A 417 -17.73 2.81 22.50
CA GLY A 417 -18.01 2.59 23.93
C GLY A 417 -16.73 2.67 24.75
N ARG A 418 -16.73 2.08 25.94
CA ARG A 418 -15.56 2.08 26.83
C ARG A 418 -15.30 0.69 27.42
N LEU A 419 -14.05 0.24 27.38
CA LEU A 419 -13.55 -0.91 28.12
C LEU A 419 -13.01 -0.39 29.46
N GLU A 420 -13.72 -0.63 30.57
CA GLU A 420 -13.41 0.01 31.85
C GLU A 420 -12.31 -0.71 32.63
N ARG A 421 -12.14 -2.02 32.43
CA ARG A 421 -11.19 -2.84 33.20
C ARG A 421 -10.19 -3.53 32.28
N VAL A 422 -8.99 -3.79 32.78
CA VAL A 422 -8.04 -4.71 32.12
C VAL A 422 -8.68 -6.09 32.01
N GLY A 423 -8.61 -6.66 30.83
CA GLY A 423 -9.26 -7.94 30.49
C GLY A 423 -10.69 -7.80 29.96
N ASP A 424 -11.34 -6.62 30.09
CA ASP A 424 -12.60 -6.37 29.35
C ASP A 424 -12.31 -6.42 27.84
N GLY A 425 -13.23 -7.00 27.07
CA GLY A 425 -13.04 -7.15 25.64
C GLY A 425 -14.35 -7.28 24.87
N ILE A 426 -14.22 -7.18 23.56
CA ILE A 426 -15.29 -7.42 22.60
C ILE A 426 -14.86 -8.52 21.62
N VAL A 427 -15.83 -9.24 21.09
CA VAL A 427 -15.64 -10.27 20.08
C VAL A 427 -16.60 -10.02 18.92
N ILE A 428 -16.07 -10.09 17.70
CA ILE A 428 -16.85 -10.06 16.45
C ILE A 428 -16.47 -11.30 15.65
N ASP A 429 -17.39 -12.23 15.54
CA ASP A 429 -17.27 -13.40 14.67
C ASP A 429 -17.84 -13.06 13.29
N LEU A 430 -17.03 -13.24 12.24
CA LEU A 430 -17.34 -12.98 10.84
C LEU A 430 -17.38 -14.28 10.05
N ALA A 431 -18.08 -14.29 8.93
CA ALA A 431 -18.22 -15.46 8.06
C ALA A 431 -18.60 -16.71 8.84
N VAL A 432 -19.56 -16.58 9.74
CA VAL A 432 -20.01 -17.70 10.59
C VAL A 432 -20.89 -18.62 9.74
N SER A 433 -20.53 -19.91 9.70
CA SER A 433 -21.32 -20.97 9.06
C SER A 433 -22.65 -21.20 9.77
N ALA A 434 -23.60 -21.85 9.08
CA ALA A 434 -24.92 -22.10 9.63
C ALA A 434 -24.91 -22.96 10.92
N ASP A 435 -23.94 -23.85 11.05
CA ASP A 435 -23.74 -24.68 12.23
C ASP A 435 -22.82 -24.02 13.29
N GLY A 436 -22.24 -22.84 12.98
CA GLY A 436 -21.31 -22.12 13.84
C GLY A 436 -19.91 -22.73 13.94
N ALA A 437 -19.61 -23.77 13.19
CA ALA A 437 -18.31 -24.45 13.26
C ALA A 437 -17.18 -23.62 12.63
N ARG A 438 -17.45 -22.99 11.47
CA ARG A 438 -16.49 -22.09 10.81
C ARG A 438 -16.77 -20.64 11.17
N ARG A 439 -15.71 -19.87 11.37
CA ARG A 439 -15.75 -18.43 11.62
C ARG A 439 -14.37 -17.81 11.55
N THR A 440 -14.31 -16.52 11.25
CA THR A 440 -13.15 -15.65 11.49
C THR A 440 -13.44 -14.81 12.72
N ARG A 441 -12.57 -14.82 13.72
CA ARG A 441 -12.80 -14.13 15.00
C ARG A 441 -11.92 -12.90 15.14
N LEU A 442 -12.53 -11.74 15.25
CA LEU A 442 -11.89 -10.51 15.69
C LEU A 442 -12.15 -10.34 17.19
N SER A 443 -11.09 -10.05 17.95
CA SER A 443 -11.22 -9.68 19.36
C SER A 443 -10.40 -8.43 19.67
N LEU A 444 -10.94 -7.56 20.52
CA LEU A 444 -10.24 -6.43 21.09
C LEU A 444 -10.36 -6.54 22.61
N GLU A 445 -9.22 -6.58 23.29
CA GLU A 445 -9.13 -6.68 24.75
C GLU A 445 -8.34 -5.50 25.29
N ARG A 446 -8.79 -4.91 26.39
CA ARG A 446 -8.02 -3.88 27.11
C ARG A 446 -6.83 -4.53 27.79
N ALA A 447 -5.63 -4.16 27.36
CA ALA A 447 -4.37 -4.65 27.91
C ALA A 447 -3.86 -3.74 29.06
N ALA A 448 -3.08 -4.32 29.98
CA ALA A 448 -2.27 -3.52 30.89
C ALA A 448 -1.14 -2.85 30.10
N ASP A 449 -0.93 -1.56 30.30
CA ASP A 449 0.23 -0.84 29.75
C ASP A 449 1.17 -0.40 30.89
N PRO A 450 2.11 -1.27 31.31
CA PRO A 450 3.08 -0.94 32.34
C PRO A 450 4.02 0.22 31.96
N ALA A 451 4.22 0.45 30.66
CA ALA A 451 5.06 1.52 30.15
C ALA A 451 4.34 2.88 30.11
N GLY A 452 3.02 2.89 29.84
CA GLY A 452 2.17 4.09 29.87
C GLY A 452 1.97 4.61 31.29
N GLU A 453 1.74 3.71 32.26
CA GLU A 453 1.64 4.06 33.67
C GLU A 453 2.95 4.71 34.19
N ALA A 454 4.10 4.19 33.79
CA ALA A 454 5.41 4.73 34.17
C ALA A 454 5.72 6.11 33.57
N ARG A 455 5.07 6.49 32.47
CA ARG A 455 5.26 7.79 31.79
C ARG A 455 4.26 8.86 32.25
N GLY A 456 3.31 8.51 33.13
CA GLY A 456 2.25 9.44 33.56
C GLY A 456 1.31 9.86 32.42
N GLN A 457 1.43 9.23 31.26
CA GLN A 457 0.55 9.41 30.12
C GLN A 457 -0.54 8.35 30.26
N GLY A 458 -1.74 8.75 30.62
CA GLY A 458 -2.90 7.86 30.74
C GLY A 458 -3.38 7.29 29.41
N ALA A 459 -2.46 6.85 28.57
CA ALA A 459 -2.77 6.18 27.31
C ALA A 459 -3.11 4.71 27.61
N TRP A 460 -4.36 4.36 27.37
CA TRP A 460 -4.82 2.99 27.45
C TRP A 460 -4.46 2.24 26.16
N THR A 461 -4.03 1.00 26.30
CA THR A 461 -3.68 0.14 25.16
C THR A 461 -4.66 -1.02 25.09
N GLY A 462 -5.21 -1.25 23.88
CA GLY A 462 -5.93 -2.44 23.53
C GLY A 462 -5.02 -3.44 22.80
N ARG A 463 -5.35 -4.73 22.85
CA ARG A 463 -4.80 -5.76 21.98
C ARG A 463 -5.86 -6.18 20.98
N LEU A 464 -5.65 -5.84 19.72
CA LEU A 464 -6.48 -6.31 18.61
C LEU A 464 -5.91 -7.64 18.10
N ARG A 465 -6.78 -8.62 17.84
CA ARG A 465 -6.42 -9.94 17.33
C ARG A 465 -7.46 -10.42 16.34
N LEU A 466 -7.00 -10.88 15.18
CA LEU A 466 -7.80 -11.57 14.17
C LEU A 466 -7.34 -13.03 14.09
N ASP A 467 -8.21 -13.95 14.44
CA ASP A 467 -7.99 -15.39 14.39
C ASP A 467 -8.77 -15.99 13.21
N ARG A 468 -8.04 -16.55 12.26
CA ARG A 468 -8.57 -17.20 11.05
C ARG A 468 -8.42 -18.72 11.08
N SER A 469 -8.02 -19.30 12.21
CA SER A 469 -7.77 -20.74 12.32
C SER A 469 -8.99 -21.62 12.06
N ALA A 470 -10.19 -21.08 12.32
CA ALA A 470 -11.46 -21.74 12.07
C ALA A 470 -12.22 -21.17 10.85
N SER A 471 -11.57 -20.42 9.97
CA SER A 471 -12.25 -19.74 8.84
C SER A 471 -12.62 -20.68 7.70
N ALA A 472 -11.86 -21.78 7.51
CA ALA A 472 -12.09 -22.76 6.45
C ALA A 472 -11.65 -24.15 6.88
N GLU A 473 -12.25 -25.18 6.29
CA GLU A 473 -11.74 -26.54 6.40
C GLU A 473 -10.37 -26.68 5.73
N PRO A 474 -9.44 -27.46 6.29
CA PRO A 474 -8.15 -27.72 5.68
C PRO A 474 -8.31 -28.26 4.24
N GLY A 475 -7.64 -27.62 3.29
CA GLY A 475 -7.69 -27.98 1.86
C GLY A 475 -8.93 -27.51 1.11
N ALA A 476 -9.81 -26.74 1.73
CA ALA A 476 -10.91 -26.09 1.00
C ALA A 476 -10.38 -25.15 -0.11
N PRO A 477 -11.08 -25.00 -1.23
CA PRO A 477 -10.62 -24.16 -2.35
C PRO A 477 -10.37 -22.69 -1.98
N TRP A 478 -11.03 -22.22 -0.93
CA TRP A 478 -10.91 -20.85 -0.41
C TRP A 478 -9.94 -20.72 0.77
N ALA A 479 -9.40 -21.82 1.30
CA ALA A 479 -8.43 -21.76 2.39
C ALA A 479 -7.19 -20.94 1.99
N GLY A 480 -6.82 -20.00 2.82
CA GLY A 480 -5.63 -19.18 2.63
C GLY A 480 -4.35 -19.93 2.95
N LYS A 481 -3.23 -19.41 2.45
CA LYS A 481 -1.87 -19.94 2.70
C LYS A 481 -1.14 -19.23 3.84
N GLU A 482 -1.68 -18.14 4.33
CA GLU A 482 -1.03 -17.25 5.29
C GLU A 482 -1.28 -17.63 6.74
N SER A 483 -0.59 -16.96 7.67
CA SER A 483 -0.75 -17.13 9.11
C SER A 483 -2.21 -17.08 9.55
N ALA A 484 -2.59 -17.98 10.43
CA ALA A 484 -3.94 -18.03 11.00
C ALA A 484 -4.25 -16.82 11.89
N GLU A 485 -3.23 -16.19 12.49
CA GLU A 485 -3.41 -15.09 13.43
C GLU A 485 -2.66 -13.82 12.99
N LEU A 486 -3.34 -12.68 13.11
CA LEU A 486 -2.78 -11.32 13.02
C LEU A 486 -3.11 -10.61 14.32
N SER A 487 -2.14 -9.90 14.91
CA SER A 487 -2.39 -9.17 16.16
C SER A 487 -1.40 -8.03 16.39
N GLY A 488 -1.81 -7.08 17.21
CA GLY A 488 -0.95 -6.00 17.67
C GLY A 488 -1.62 -5.06 18.65
N PRO A 489 -0.85 -4.11 19.21
CA PRO A 489 -1.38 -3.09 20.08
C PRO A 489 -2.18 -2.04 19.29
N VAL A 490 -3.26 -1.56 19.88
CA VAL A 490 -4.06 -0.44 19.36
C VAL A 490 -4.27 0.60 20.45
N PRO A 491 -4.34 1.90 20.11
CA PRO A 491 -4.61 2.92 21.10
C PRO A 491 -6.09 2.85 21.53
N LEU A 492 -6.33 3.14 22.80
CA LEU A 492 -7.65 3.43 23.35
C LEU A 492 -7.67 4.85 23.86
N GLY A 493 -8.85 5.46 23.98
CA GLY A 493 -8.99 6.78 24.57
C GLY A 493 -8.58 6.81 26.05
N PRO A 494 -8.44 8.02 26.67
CA PRO A 494 -7.88 8.20 28.01
C PRO A 494 -8.65 7.46 29.14
N ARG A 495 -9.90 7.05 28.91
CA ARG A 495 -10.72 6.28 29.84
C ARG A 495 -11.07 4.88 29.31
N GLY A 496 -10.33 4.38 28.32
CA GLY A 496 -10.61 3.13 27.65
C GLY A 496 -11.65 3.26 26.53
N GLU A 497 -11.84 4.46 25.98
CA GLU A 497 -12.75 4.67 24.85
C GLU A 497 -12.29 3.84 23.63
N VAL A 498 -13.25 3.18 23.03
CA VAL A 498 -13.10 2.40 21.80
C VAL A 498 -13.81 3.14 20.67
N ASP A 499 -13.10 3.38 19.57
CA ASP A 499 -13.66 3.78 18.28
C ASP A 499 -13.24 2.72 17.28
N LEU A 500 -14.13 1.76 16.99
CA LEU A 500 -13.88 0.66 16.08
C LEU A 500 -14.78 0.80 14.86
N ARG A 501 -14.16 0.77 13.67
CA ARG A 501 -14.87 0.62 12.40
C ARG A 501 -14.36 -0.61 11.68
N LEU A 502 -15.27 -1.46 11.22
CA LEU A 502 -15.00 -2.68 10.49
C LEU A 502 -15.66 -2.60 9.11
N LEU A 503 -14.86 -2.78 8.09
CA LEU A 503 -15.24 -2.77 6.68
C LEU A 503 -14.99 -4.17 6.11
N LEU A 504 -16.07 -4.90 5.84
CA LEU A 504 -16.02 -6.24 5.24
C LEU A 504 -16.54 -6.16 3.80
N ASP A 505 -15.72 -6.63 2.87
CA ASP A 505 -16.08 -6.75 1.45
C ASP A 505 -15.67 -8.12 0.94
N ARG A 506 -16.53 -9.11 1.19
CA ARG A 506 -16.32 -10.50 0.83
C ARG A 506 -15.00 -11.07 1.40
N SER A 507 -13.97 -11.21 0.56
CA SER A 507 -12.67 -11.70 0.99
C SER A 507 -11.73 -10.60 1.51
N SER A 508 -12.12 -9.33 1.52
CA SER A 508 -11.34 -8.22 2.07
C SER A 508 -11.92 -7.75 3.40
N LEU A 509 -11.07 -7.58 4.39
CA LEU A 509 -11.41 -7.06 5.70
C LEU A 509 -10.45 -5.94 6.07
N GLU A 510 -10.98 -4.80 6.47
CA GLU A 510 -10.22 -3.72 7.10
C GLU A 510 -10.88 -3.30 8.41
N VAL A 511 -10.11 -3.30 9.49
CA VAL A 511 -10.57 -2.89 10.83
C VAL A 511 -9.74 -1.71 11.29
N PHE A 512 -10.37 -0.68 11.80
CA PHE A 512 -9.73 0.51 12.32
C PHE A 512 -10.11 0.65 13.80
N VAL A 513 -9.13 0.73 14.68
CA VAL A 513 -9.36 1.01 16.11
C VAL A 513 -8.58 2.27 16.46
N SER A 514 -9.30 3.36 16.72
CA SER A 514 -8.73 4.67 17.11
C SER A 514 -7.55 5.09 16.19
N GLY A 515 -7.68 4.84 14.88
CA GLY A 515 -6.69 5.22 13.88
C GLY A 515 -5.56 4.21 13.65
N GLN A 516 -5.55 3.04 14.31
CA GLN A 516 -4.64 1.92 14.01
C GLN A 516 -5.39 0.87 13.19
N PRO A 517 -5.00 0.61 11.93
CA PRO A 517 -5.67 -0.38 11.09
C PRO A 517 -5.12 -1.80 11.28
N LEU A 518 -5.98 -2.78 10.95
CA LEU A 518 -5.64 -4.17 10.70
C LEU A 518 -6.36 -4.61 9.43
N SER A 519 -5.61 -4.94 8.40
CA SER A 519 -6.12 -5.47 7.13
C SER A 519 -5.92 -6.97 7.01
N ALA A 520 -6.82 -7.64 6.32
CA ALA A 520 -6.69 -9.07 6.05
C ALA A 520 -7.42 -9.49 4.78
N ARG A 521 -6.94 -10.59 4.20
CA ARG A 521 -7.69 -11.35 3.19
C ARG A 521 -8.27 -12.58 3.88
N LEU A 522 -9.57 -12.79 3.68
CA LEU A 522 -10.31 -13.90 4.26
C LEU A 522 -10.45 -15.04 3.26
N GLY A 523 -10.02 -16.22 3.67
CA GLY A 523 -10.23 -17.46 2.92
C GLY A 523 -11.46 -18.18 3.49
N VAL A 524 -12.67 -17.73 3.16
CA VAL A 524 -13.93 -18.21 3.72
C VAL A 524 -14.85 -18.77 2.64
N ASP A 525 -15.76 -19.68 3.02
CA ASP A 525 -16.83 -20.12 2.15
C ASP A 525 -17.78 -18.93 1.88
N PRO A 526 -18.05 -18.55 0.64
CA PRO A 526 -18.96 -17.45 0.33
C PRO A 526 -20.41 -17.66 0.85
N ALA A 527 -20.79 -18.88 1.19
CA ALA A 527 -22.07 -19.20 1.84
C ALA A 527 -22.09 -18.81 3.33
N ASP A 528 -20.92 -18.70 3.96
CA ASP A 528 -20.77 -18.35 5.37
C ASP A 528 -20.85 -16.82 5.54
N GLN A 529 -22.04 -16.32 5.81
CA GLN A 529 -22.33 -14.88 5.89
C GLN A 529 -22.83 -14.45 7.27
N GLY A 530 -22.75 -15.31 8.27
CA GLY A 530 -23.14 -14.97 9.64
C GLY A 530 -22.15 -13.97 10.25
N VAL A 531 -22.66 -12.98 10.99
CA VAL A 531 -21.88 -12.06 11.80
C VAL A 531 -22.46 -12.01 13.20
N VAL A 532 -21.62 -12.20 14.21
CA VAL A 532 -22.02 -12.16 15.62
C VAL A 532 -21.15 -11.14 16.33
N VAL A 533 -21.78 -10.12 16.89
CA VAL A 533 -21.11 -9.10 17.70
C VAL A 533 -21.41 -9.40 19.16
N ASP A 534 -20.38 -9.57 19.98
CA ASP A 534 -20.46 -9.63 21.43
C ASP A 534 -19.66 -8.45 22.01
N ALA A 535 -20.40 -7.43 22.43
CA ALA A 535 -19.88 -6.18 22.98
C ALA A 535 -20.35 -5.94 24.42
N GLY A 536 -20.79 -6.98 25.13
CA GLY A 536 -21.38 -6.88 26.48
C GLY A 536 -20.42 -6.32 27.55
N ALA A 537 -19.11 -6.29 27.28
CA ALA A 537 -18.13 -5.66 28.17
C ALA A 537 -17.95 -4.15 27.93
N LEU A 538 -18.57 -3.57 26.88
CA LEU A 538 -18.50 -2.12 26.64
C LEU A 538 -19.54 -1.37 27.49
N ALA A 539 -19.07 -0.44 28.29
CA ALA A 539 -19.93 0.59 28.87
C ALA A 539 -20.26 1.64 27.79
N ASP A 540 -21.49 2.16 27.85
CA ASP A 540 -22.04 3.14 26.91
C ASP A 540 -21.87 2.71 25.44
N ALA A 541 -22.09 1.42 25.17
CA ALA A 541 -21.93 0.85 23.84
C ALA A 541 -22.90 1.47 22.84
N HIS A 542 -22.41 1.81 21.65
CA HIS A 542 -23.22 2.13 20.47
C HIS A 542 -22.75 1.28 19.29
N LEU A 543 -23.68 0.61 18.65
CA LEU A 543 -23.41 -0.23 17.47
C LEU A 543 -24.31 0.19 16.32
N GLU A 544 -23.73 0.48 15.18
CA GLU A 544 -24.44 0.56 13.91
C GLU A 544 -23.79 -0.35 12.85
N ALA A 545 -24.58 -0.94 11.98
CA ALA A 545 -24.11 -1.68 10.83
C ALA A 545 -24.95 -1.42 9.59
N TRP A 546 -24.26 -1.36 8.46
CA TRP A 546 -24.83 -1.06 7.16
C TRP A 546 -24.42 -2.13 6.14
N GLU A 547 -25.36 -2.48 5.26
CA GLU A 547 -25.07 -3.19 4.03
C GLU A 547 -24.46 -2.21 3.02
N MET A 548 -23.39 -2.67 2.34
CA MET A 548 -22.63 -1.85 1.39
C MET A 548 -22.96 -2.25 -0.05
N GLY A 549 -23.04 -1.23 -0.92
CA GLY A 549 -23.25 -1.36 -2.35
C GLY A 549 -21.98 -1.72 -3.13
N GLU A 550 -21.96 -1.35 -4.39
CA GLU A 550 -20.86 -1.64 -5.31
C GLU A 550 -20.18 -0.34 -5.75
N ALA A 551 -18.85 -0.35 -5.83
CA ALA A 551 -18.08 0.77 -6.35
C ALA A 551 -18.03 0.82 -7.89
N TYR A 552 -18.49 -0.23 -8.55
CA TYR A 552 -18.53 -0.36 -10.01
C TYR A 552 -19.99 -0.51 -10.49
N PRO A 553 -20.81 0.57 -10.42
CA PRO A 553 -22.20 0.52 -10.83
C PRO A 553 -22.28 0.27 -12.34
N ALA A 554 -23.15 -0.66 -12.76
CA ALA A 554 -23.38 -1.04 -14.16
C ALA A 554 -22.35 -1.97 -14.82
N GLY A 555 -22.02 -3.07 -14.14
CA GLY A 555 -21.29 -4.19 -14.74
C GLY A 555 -20.01 -3.74 -15.44
N ARG A 556 -18.85 -4.09 -14.94
CA ARG A 556 -17.59 -3.75 -15.62
C ARG A 556 -17.72 -4.11 -17.10
N PRO A 557 -17.61 -3.15 -18.06
CA PRO A 557 -17.60 -3.51 -19.45
C PRO A 557 -16.48 -4.50 -19.66
N GLY A 558 -16.74 -5.61 -20.30
CA GLY A 558 -15.68 -6.50 -20.77
C GLY A 558 -14.71 -5.60 -21.53
N ALA A 559 -13.42 -5.60 -21.15
CA ALA A 559 -12.42 -4.69 -21.68
C ALA A 559 -12.56 -4.58 -23.19
N ALA A 560 -12.56 -3.35 -23.67
CA ALA A 560 -12.52 -3.08 -25.10
C ALA A 560 -11.33 -3.85 -25.72
N PRO A 561 -11.50 -4.49 -26.88
CA PRO A 561 -10.43 -5.22 -27.54
C PRO A 561 -9.24 -4.29 -27.74
N ARG A 562 -8.03 -4.77 -27.44
CA ARG A 562 -6.77 -4.07 -27.70
C ARG A 562 -6.79 -3.49 -29.11
N ALA A 563 -6.71 -2.19 -29.23
CA ALA A 563 -6.33 -1.57 -30.50
C ALA A 563 -4.82 -1.83 -30.65
N CYS A 564 -4.45 -2.91 -31.32
CA CYS A 564 -3.10 -3.09 -31.81
C CYS A 564 -2.84 -1.98 -32.85
N ALA A 565 -2.25 -0.89 -32.42
CA ALA A 565 -1.62 0.07 -33.30
C ALA A 565 -0.13 -0.18 -33.26
N HIS A 566 0.35 -1.03 -34.17
CA HIS A 566 1.71 -0.90 -34.68
C HIS A 566 1.69 0.06 -35.86
N PRO A 567 2.60 1.04 -35.97
CA PRO A 567 3.22 1.38 -37.22
C PRO A 567 4.42 0.51 -37.49
#